data_aac685652bed2f56a455e129ebf70c60
#
_entry.id   aac685652bed2f56a455e129ebf70c60
#
_cell.length_a   1.000
_cell.length_b   1.000
_cell.length_c   1.000
_cell.angle_alpha   90.00
_cell.angle_beta   90.00
_cell.angle_gamma   90.00
#
_symmetry.space_group_name_H-M   'P 1'
#
loop_
_entity.id
_entity.type
_entity.pdbx_description
1 polymer ?
#
loop_
_entity_poly.entity_id
_entity_poly.type
_entity_poly.pdbx_seq_one_letter_code
_entity_poly.pdbx_strand_id
1 'polypeptide(L)'
;MTTEIETLGSLEEEPPSKRDLHKAICSELDDEPPGTTATNRARLFGHVPDSDWNDWRWQFRNRITTVEELAKFIPLSTREQAEIKLVTFKYPLSITPYYLSLMNTEDPNDPIRKQAVPSVLEITMGTVGMEDPLEEKRDSVVPGLVHRYPDRVLMVLTDICPMFCRHCTRKREWRNGGWVRSEAEVERMLAYIRRDKKVRDVIISGG
;
A
#
# COMPACT_ATOMS: atom_id res chain seq x y z
N MET A 1 -11.00 38.63 52.81
CA MET A 1 -10.10 37.61 52.30
C MET A 1 -10.55 37.31 50.87
N THR A 2 -9.96 37.99 49.93
CA THR A 2 -10.22 37.86 48.48
C THR A 2 -9.15 36.98 47.88
N THR A 3 -9.55 35.84 47.39
CA THR A 3 -8.64 34.86 46.75
C THR A 3 -8.55 35.27 45.27
N GLU A 4 -7.36 35.69 44.86
CA GLU A 4 -7.01 35.91 43.45
C GLU A 4 -6.88 34.54 42.76
N ILE A 5 -7.65 34.37 41.69
CA ILE A 5 -7.51 33.23 40.77
C ILE A 5 -6.51 33.68 39.70
N GLU A 6 -5.29 33.14 39.78
CA GLU A 6 -4.32 33.26 38.70
C GLU A 6 -4.82 32.50 37.47
N THR A 7 -5.10 33.23 36.43
CA THR A 7 -5.33 32.68 35.09
C THR A 7 -4.03 32.20 34.50
N LEU A 8 -3.84 30.88 34.49
CA LEU A 8 -2.81 30.21 33.66
C LEU A 8 -3.15 30.44 32.19
N GLY A 9 -2.41 31.35 31.57
CA GLY A 9 -2.44 31.54 30.13
C GLY A 9 -1.94 30.24 29.42
N SER A 10 -2.84 29.59 28.71
CA SER A 10 -2.46 28.54 27.78
C SER A 10 -1.66 29.17 26.63
N LEU A 11 -0.36 28.93 26.61
CA LEU A 11 0.46 29.15 25.43
C LEU A 11 -0.01 28.13 24.38
N GLU A 12 -0.90 28.55 23.49
CA GLU A 12 -1.17 27.80 22.25
C GLU A 12 0.11 27.89 21.41
N GLU A 13 0.92 26.82 21.42
CA GLU A 13 2.02 26.70 20.48
C GLU A 13 1.44 26.63 19.07
N GLU A 14 1.82 27.55 18.21
CA GLU A 14 1.46 27.49 16.79
C GLU A 14 1.92 26.16 16.19
N PRO A 15 1.08 25.49 15.39
CA PRO A 15 1.48 24.24 14.75
C PRO A 15 2.70 24.50 13.84
N PRO A 16 3.65 23.55 13.79
CA PRO A 16 4.89 23.72 13.04
C PRO A 16 4.61 24.04 11.57
N SER A 17 5.40 24.94 11.00
CA SER A 17 5.23 25.31 9.60
C SER A 17 5.45 24.10 8.67
N LYS A 18 4.87 24.14 7.46
CA LYS A 18 5.07 23.07 6.46
C LYS A 18 6.55 22.81 6.17
N ARG A 19 7.40 23.84 6.32
CA ARG A 19 8.87 23.73 6.15
C ARG A 19 9.52 22.96 7.31
N ASP A 20 9.08 23.23 8.52
CA ASP A 20 9.61 22.58 9.72
C ASP A 20 9.16 21.12 9.78
N LEU A 21 7.92 20.84 9.39
CA LEU A 21 7.38 19.48 9.27
C LEU A 21 8.14 18.68 8.19
N HIS A 22 8.41 19.29 7.05
CA HIS A 22 9.18 18.65 5.96
C HIS A 22 10.63 18.37 6.39
N LYS A 23 11.24 19.30 7.11
CA LYS A 23 12.61 19.16 7.62
C LYS A 23 12.71 18.09 8.71
N ALA A 24 11.73 18.02 9.61
CA ALA A 24 11.62 16.99 10.63
C ALA A 24 11.42 15.59 9.99
N ILE A 25 10.49 15.48 9.03
CA ILE A 25 10.25 14.22 8.30
C ILE A 25 11.50 13.79 7.51
N CYS A 26 12.21 14.72 6.84
CA CYS A 26 13.43 14.37 6.12
C CYS A 26 14.56 13.96 7.06
N SER A 27 14.71 14.59 8.24
CA SER A 27 15.74 14.20 9.21
C SER A 27 15.46 12.84 9.87
N GLU A 28 14.18 12.46 10.04
CA GLU A 28 13.81 11.11 10.52
C GLU A 28 13.96 10.03 9.42
N LEU A 29 13.88 10.41 8.14
CA LEU A 29 14.07 9.49 7.01
C LEU A 29 15.55 9.20 6.71
N ASP A 30 16.47 10.03 7.20
CA ASP A 30 17.92 9.81 7.10
C ASP A 30 18.43 8.77 8.14
N ASP A 31 17.61 8.39 9.11
CA ASP A 31 17.86 7.30 10.05
C ASP A 31 17.38 5.94 9.51
N GLU A 32 17.73 5.59 8.27
CA GLU A 32 17.67 4.18 7.86
C GLU A 32 18.62 3.39 8.78
N PRO A 33 18.14 2.30 9.41
CA PRO A 33 19.03 1.45 10.21
C PRO A 33 20.18 0.98 9.31
N PRO A 34 21.43 1.30 9.62
CA PRO A 34 22.54 1.02 8.76
C PRO A 34 22.64 -0.48 8.50
N GLY A 35 22.46 -0.90 7.25
CA GLY A 35 22.96 -2.17 6.79
C GLY A 35 21.98 -3.19 6.19
N THR A 36 20.66 -3.13 6.44
CA THR A 36 19.78 -4.23 6.00
C THR A 36 19.46 -4.13 4.49
N THR A 37 19.08 -2.98 4.00
CA THR A 37 18.64 -2.79 2.60
C THR A 37 19.78 -2.92 1.60
N ALA A 38 20.88 -2.23 1.82
CA ALA A 38 22.06 -2.31 0.95
C ALA A 38 22.67 -3.72 0.94
N THR A 39 22.72 -4.37 2.12
CA THR A 39 23.23 -5.74 2.27
C THR A 39 22.33 -6.76 1.56
N ASN A 40 21.01 -6.67 1.72
CA ASN A 40 20.08 -7.58 1.06
C ASN A 40 20.03 -7.37 -0.45
N ARG A 41 20.08 -6.11 -0.92
CA ARG A 41 20.19 -5.84 -2.35
C ARG A 41 21.44 -6.51 -2.93
N ALA A 42 22.61 -6.32 -2.32
CA ALA A 42 23.85 -6.92 -2.79
C ALA A 42 23.78 -8.47 -2.76
N ARG A 43 23.20 -9.05 -1.71
CA ARG A 43 23.08 -10.49 -1.54
C ARG A 43 22.09 -11.13 -2.54
N LEU A 44 20.92 -10.53 -2.72
CA LEU A 44 19.84 -11.11 -3.50
C LEU A 44 19.86 -10.68 -4.97
N PHE A 45 20.30 -9.47 -5.24
CA PHE A 45 20.20 -8.81 -6.55
C PHE A 45 21.49 -8.11 -6.98
N GLY A 46 22.65 -8.49 -6.42
CA GLY A 46 23.95 -7.89 -6.74
C GLY A 46 24.38 -8.01 -8.21
N HIS A 47 23.75 -8.92 -8.96
CA HIS A 47 23.95 -9.07 -10.41
C HIS A 47 23.14 -8.07 -11.25
N VAL A 48 22.20 -7.31 -10.64
CA VAL A 48 21.33 -6.37 -11.34
C VAL A 48 22.01 -5.01 -11.41
N PRO A 49 22.21 -4.44 -12.62
CA PRO A 49 22.78 -3.12 -12.80
C PRO A 49 21.94 -2.02 -12.12
N ASP A 50 22.58 -0.95 -11.67
CA ASP A 50 21.90 0.19 -11.04
C ASP A 50 20.87 0.86 -11.96
N SER A 51 21.13 0.88 -13.27
CA SER A 51 20.18 1.39 -14.27
C SER A 51 18.84 0.64 -14.24
N ASP A 52 18.89 -0.70 -14.12
CA ASP A 52 17.71 -1.54 -14.08
C ASP A 52 17.06 -1.48 -12.69
N TRP A 53 17.88 -1.56 -11.65
CA TRP A 53 17.40 -1.49 -10.27
C TRP A 53 16.58 -0.24 -9.99
N ASN A 54 17.01 0.90 -10.51
CA ASN A 54 16.34 2.19 -10.33
C ASN A 54 15.22 2.45 -11.37
N ASP A 55 15.01 1.56 -12.34
CA ASP A 55 13.89 1.64 -13.26
C ASP A 55 12.65 0.95 -12.67
N TRP A 56 11.60 1.72 -12.37
CA TRP A 56 10.35 1.20 -11.87
C TRP A 56 9.70 0.16 -12.81
N ARG A 57 9.94 0.27 -14.14
CA ARG A 57 9.42 -0.68 -15.12
C ARG A 57 10.13 -2.03 -15.00
N TRP A 58 11.43 -2.01 -14.71
CA TRP A 58 12.18 -3.23 -14.43
C TRP A 58 11.66 -3.87 -13.13
N GLN A 59 11.50 -3.09 -12.07
CA GLN A 59 10.94 -3.56 -10.79
C GLN A 59 9.57 -4.20 -10.99
N PHE A 60 8.73 -3.56 -11.80
CA PHE A 60 7.38 -4.04 -12.08
C PHE A 60 7.38 -5.34 -12.91
N ARG A 61 8.25 -5.47 -13.92
CA ARG A 61 8.36 -6.70 -14.75
C ARG A 61 8.93 -7.87 -13.99
N ASN A 62 9.81 -7.63 -13.02
CA ASN A 62 10.51 -8.65 -12.24
C ASN A 62 9.86 -8.91 -10.86
N ARG A 63 8.59 -8.57 -10.71
CA ARG A 63 7.85 -8.89 -9.48
C ARG A 63 7.80 -10.41 -9.26
N ILE A 64 7.96 -10.80 -8.02
CA ILE A 64 7.71 -12.16 -7.55
C ILE A 64 6.20 -12.35 -7.49
N THR A 65 5.66 -13.26 -8.27
CA THR A 65 4.21 -13.49 -8.39
C THR A 65 3.78 -14.92 -8.08
N THR A 66 4.74 -15.80 -7.89
CA THR A 66 4.50 -17.22 -7.56
C THR A 66 5.19 -17.61 -6.25
N VAL A 67 4.67 -18.66 -5.62
CA VAL A 67 5.27 -19.21 -4.39
C VAL A 67 6.63 -19.82 -4.68
N GLU A 68 6.78 -20.45 -5.83
CA GLU A 68 8.00 -21.09 -6.28
C GLU A 68 9.13 -20.06 -6.50
N GLU A 69 8.79 -18.87 -7.01
CA GLU A 69 9.74 -17.75 -7.10
C GLU A 69 10.08 -17.20 -5.71
N LEU A 70 9.08 -17.01 -4.86
CA LEU A 70 9.27 -16.51 -3.50
C LEU A 70 10.20 -17.41 -2.69
N ALA A 71 10.05 -18.73 -2.80
CA ALA A 71 10.87 -19.73 -2.11
C ALA A 71 12.36 -19.70 -2.49
N LYS A 72 12.73 -19.02 -3.59
CA LYS A 72 14.14 -18.81 -3.95
C LYS A 72 14.83 -17.75 -3.08
N PHE A 73 14.04 -16.89 -2.46
CA PHE A 73 14.53 -15.72 -1.71
C PHE A 73 14.30 -15.81 -0.20
N ILE A 74 13.24 -16.52 0.21
CA ILE A 74 12.88 -16.70 1.61
C ILE A 74 12.81 -18.19 1.94
N PRO A 75 13.37 -18.64 3.07
CA PRO A 75 13.21 -20.00 3.51
C PRO A 75 11.74 -20.29 3.83
N LEU A 76 11.14 -21.18 3.05
CA LEU A 76 9.75 -21.62 3.21
C LEU A 76 9.73 -23.16 3.27
N SER A 77 9.17 -23.70 4.34
CA SER A 77 8.88 -25.13 4.43
C SER A 77 7.87 -25.57 3.36
N THR A 78 7.82 -26.84 3.05
CA THR A 78 6.82 -27.40 2.12
C THR A 78 5.39 -27.07 2.55
N ARG A 79 5.13 -27.08 3.85
CA ARG A 79 3.84 -26.70 4.42
C ARG A 79 3.52 -25.24 4.16
N GLU A 80 4.43 -24.31 4.46
CA GLU A 80 4.22 -22.89 4.22
C GLU A 80 3.99 -22.58 2.73
N GLN A 81 4.75 -23.23 1.84
CA GLN A 81 4.53 -23.09 0.41
C GLN A 81 3.12 -23.53 0.00
N ALA A 82 2.62 -24.64 0.54
CA ALA A 82 1.26 -25.10 0.26
C ALA A 82 0.19 -24.14 0.82
N GLU A 83 0.39 -23.64 2.03
CA GLU A 83 -0.49 -22.66 2.67
C GLU A 83 -0.54 -21.33 1.88
N ILE A 84 0.63 -20.80 1.46
CA ILE A 84 0.70 -19.58 0.64
C ILE A 84 0.02 -19.83 -0.71
N LYS A 85 0.27 -20.98 -1.34
CA LYS A 85 -0.35 -21.35 -2.61
C LYS A 85 -1.88 -21.37 -2.51
N LEU A 86 -2.42 -21.89 -1.42
CA LEU A 86 -3.86 -21.87 -1.15
C LEU A 86 -4.40 -20.44 -1.06
N VAL A 87 -3.69 -19.53 -0.38
CA VAL A 87 -4.07 -18.11 -0.29
C VAL A 87 -4.05 -17.43 -1.65
N THR A 88 -3.05 -17.74 -2.50
CA THR A 88 -2.87 -17.08 -3.80
C THR A 88 -3.96 -17.42 -4.82
N PHE A 89 -4.74 -18.47 -4.62
CA PHE A 89 -5.95 -18.73 -5.42
C PHE A 89 -7.00 -17.64 -5.25
N LYS A 90 -7.13 -17.08 -4.04
CA LYS A 90 -8.09 -16.02 -3.73
C LYS A 90 -7.46 -14.62 -3.80
N TYR A 91 -6.26 -14.48 -3.29
CA TYR A 91 -5.56 -13.21 -3.15
C TYR A 91 -4.16 -13.32 -3.77
N PRO A 92 -3.96 -12.84 -5.00
CA PRO A 92 -2.70 -13.00 -5.70
C PRO A 92 -1.50 -12.41 -4.94
N LEU A 93 -0.31 -12.88 -5.30
CA LEU A 93 0.98 -12.43 -4.80
C LEU A 93 1.61 -11.46 -5.78
N SER A 94 2.18 -10.37 -5.27
CA SER A 94 3.04 -9.47 -6.05
C SER A 94 4.00 -8.76 -5.09
N ILE A 95 5.31 -8.94 -5.30
CA ILE A 95 6.37 -8.30 -4.51
C ILE A 95 7.46 -7.86 -5.48
N THR A 96 7.83 -6.56 -5.50
CA THR A 96 8.96 -6.10 -6.30
C THR A 96 10.29 -6.55 -5.71
N PRO A 97 11.35 -6.72 -6.52
CA PRO A 97 12.71 -6.97 -6.02
C PRO A 97 13.17 -5.94 -4.99
N TYR A 98 12.86 -4.66 -5.21
CA TYR A 98 13.16 -3.60 -4.25
C TYR A 98 12.49 -3.87 -2.89
N TYR A 99 11.17 -4.13 -2.88
CA TYR A 99 10.45 -4.38 -1.62
C TYR A 99 10.97 -5.64 -0.92
N LEU A 100 11.30 -6.68 -1.67
CA LEU A 100 11.91 -7.90 -1.12
C LEU A 100 13.25 -7.61 -0.44
N SER A 101 14.05 -6.69 -0.97
CA SER A 101 15.35 -6.31 -0.38
C SER A 101 15.22 -5.58 0.96
N LEU A 102 14.04 -5.05 1.29
CA LEU A 102 13.77 -4.41 2.58
C LEU A 102 13.48 -5.43 3.71
N MET A 103 13.14 -6.67 3.35
CA MET A 103 12.74 -7.70 4.31
C MET A 103 13.95 -8.35 4.98
N ASN A 104 13.82 -8.68 6.26
CA ASN A 104 14.64 -9.73 6.83
C ASN A 104 14.08 -11.09 6.36
N THR A 105 14.74 -11.69 5.37
CA THR A 105 14.26 -12.93 4.74
C THR A 105 14.29 -14.13 5.68
N GLU A 106 15.16 -14.11 6.71
CA GLU A 106 15.33 -15.21 7.67
C GLU A 106 14.35 -15.13 8.84
N ASP A 107 13.79 -13.94 9.11
CA ASP A 107 12.84 -13.76 10.20
C ASP A 107 11.38 -13.84 9.72
N PRO A 108 10.63 -14.88 10.09
CA PRO A 108 9.20 -14.99 9.75
C PRO A 108 8.36 -13.91 10.44
N ASN A 109 8.89 -13.23 11.46
CA ASN A 109 8.22 -12.17 12.20
C ASN A 109 8.56 -10.77 11.72
N ASP A 110 9.46 -10.63 10.75
CA ASP A 110 9.80 -9.35 10.17
C ASP A 110 8.55 -8.57 9.72
N PRO A 111 8.36 -7.32 10.17
CA PRO A 111 7.15 -6.54 9.88
C PRO A 111 7.00 -6.21 8.38
N ILE A 112 8.10 -6.03 7.66
CA ILE A 112 8.07 -5.76 6.21
C ILE A 112 7.65 -7.02 5.46
N ARG A 113 8.19 -8.19 5.84
CA ARG A 113 7.79 -9.49 5.30
C ARG A 113 6.28 -9.75 5.50
N LYS A 114 5.77 -9.51 6.71
CA LYS A 114 4.34 -9.70 7.04
C LYS A 114 3.39 -8.83 6.22
N GLN A 115 3.84 -7.69 5.73
CA GLN A 115 3.02 -6.81 4.89
C GLN A 115 2.86 -7.32 3.45
N ALA A 116 3.73 -8.20 2.97
CA ALA A 116 3.77 -8.61 1.58
C ALA A 116 3.59 -10.12 1.36
N VAL A 117 4.09 -10.96 2.27
CA VAL A 117 4.01 -12.42 2.15
C VAL A 117 2.64 -12.91 2.61
N PRO A 118 1.91 -13.69 1.77
CA PRO A 118 0.60 -14.21 2.12
C PRO A 118 0.64 -15.14 3.34
N SER A 119 -0.40 -15.10 4.15
CA SER A 119 -0.59 -15.98 5.30
C SER A 119 -1.92 -16.75 5.20
N VAL A 120 -1.93 -18.01 5.60
CA VAL A 120 -3.15 -18.82 5.66
C VAL A 120 -4.24 -18.17 6.54
N LEU A 121 -3.87 -17.33 7.48
CA LEU A 121 -4.81 -16.56 8.32
C LEU A 121 -5.73 -15.66 7.49
N GLU A 122 -5.33 -15.24 6.30
CA GLU A 122 -6.16 -14.44 5.41
C GLU A 122 -7.41 -15.18 4.93
N ILE A 123 -7.38 -16.50 4.95
CA ILE A 123 -8.52 -17.38 4.60
C ILE A 123 -9.21 -17.86 5.86
N THR A 124 -8.45 -18.39 6.83
CA THR A 124 -9.02 -19.01 8.02
C THR A 124 -9.67 -18.00 8.97
N MET A 125 -9.15 -16.75 9.00
CA MET A 125 -9.69 -15.64 9.79
C MET A 125 -10.47 -14.63 8.93
N GLY A 126 -10.77 -14.96 7.68
CA GLY A 126 -11.40 -14.05 6.72
C GLY A 126 -12.82 -13.56 7.11
N THR A 127 -13.44 -14.20 8.10
CA THR A 127 -14.75 -13.79 8.66
C THR A 127 -14.63 -12.76 9.78
N VAL A 128 -13.42 -12.50 10.29
CA VAL A 128 -13.19 -11.57 11.41
C VAL A 128 -13.22 -10.11 10.97
N GLY A 129 -13.06 -9.84 9.68
CA GLY A 129 -13.06 -8.49 9.11
C GLY A 129 -14.21 -8.24 8.14
N MET A 130 -14.18 -7.09 7.49
CA MET A 130 -15.09 -6.70 6.43
C MET A 130 -14.38 -6.75 5.07
N GLU A 131 -15.07 -7.25 4.03
CA GLU A 131 -14.52 -7.19 2.65
C GLU A 131 -14.34 -5.77 2.13
N ASP A 132 -15.23 -4.87 2.55
CA ASP A 132 -15.22 -3.46 2.20
C ASP A 132 -15.18 -2.59 3.46
N PRO A 133 -14.04 -2.51 4.17
CA PRO A 133 -13.95 -1.84 5.47
C PRO A 133 -14.17 -0.32 5.37
N LEU A 134 -14.06 0.23 4.18
CA LEU A 134 -14.31 1.65 3.92
C LEU A 134 -15.68 1.89 3.28
N GLU A 135 -16.51 0.87 3.10
CA GLU A 135 -17.84 0.95 2.49
C GLU A 135 -17.83 1.70 1.13
N GLU A 136 -16.75 1.54 0.36
CA GLU A 136 -16.58 2.22 -0.92
C GLU A 136 -17.67 1.87 -1.94
N LYS A 137 -18.21 0.63 -1.85
CA LYS A 137 -19.33 0.21 -2.70
C LYS A 137 -20.59 1.02 -2.42
N ARG A 138 -20.87 1.32 -1.15
CA ARG A 138 -22.04 2.13 -0.75
C ARG A 138 -21.91 3.57 -1.26
N ASP A 139 -20.73 4.13 -1.16
CA ASP A 139 -20.47 5.53 -1.51
C ASP A 139 -20.09 5.70 -2.99
N SER A 140 -20.14 4.63 -3.79
CA SER A 140 -19.80 4.65 -5.21
C SER A 140 -20.98 5.16 -6.04
N VAL A 141 -20.89 6.42 -6.49
CA VAL A 141 -21.91 7.11 -7.28
C VAL A 141 -21.87 6.74 -8.76
N VAL A 142 -20.70 6.36 -9.24
CA VAL A 142 -20.42 5.77 -10.56
C VAL A 142 -19.39 4.66 -10.30
N PRO A 143 -19.40 3.54 -11.03
CA PRO A 143 -18.42 2.47 -10.82
C PRO A 143 -16.99 3.01 -10.80
N GLY A 144 -16.31 2.85 -9.64
CA GLY A 144 -14.95 3.33 -9.39
C GLY A 144 -14.83 4.79 -8.96
N LEU A 145 -15.94 5.53 -8.82
CA LEU A 145 -15.93 6.89 -8.27
C LEU A 145 -16.63 6.89 -6.91
N VAL A 146 -15.87 7.04 -5.84
CA VAL A 146 -16.36 7.09 -4.47
C VAL A 146 -16.55 8.53 -4.03
N HIS A 147 -17.77 8.91 -3.62
CA HIS A 147 -18.11 10.26 -3.17
C HIS A 147 -18.67 10.21 -1.75
N ARG A 148 -17.77 10.10 -0.76
CA ARG A 148 -18.12 10.05 0.67
C ARG A 148 -18.23 11.43 1.30
N TYR A 149 -17.36 12.35 0.90
CA TYR A 149 -17.28 13.70 1.45
C TYR A 149 -17.85 14.72 0.47
N PRO A 150 -18.54 15.77 0.93
CA PRO A 150 -19.30 16.66 0.05
C PRO A 150 -18.44 17.44 -0.96
N ASP A 151 -17.12 17.59 -0.68
CA ASP A 151 -16.22 18.43 -1.45
C ASP A 151 -15.11 17.68 -2.19
N ARG A 152 -15.08 16.34 -2.11
CA ARG A 152 -14.02 15.55 -2.73
C ARG A 152 -14.49 14.17 -3.14
N VAL A 153 -13.85 13.65 -4.18
CA VAL A 153 -14.11 12.31 -4.70
C VAL A 153 -12.81 11.53 -4.87
N LEU A 154 -12.94 10.21 -4.86
CA LEU A 154 -11.87 9.28 -5.12
C LEU A 154 -12.16 8.52 -6.42
N MET A 155 -11.26 8.62 -7.41
CA MET A 155 -11.30 7.84 -8.64
C MET A 155 -10.37 6.65 -8.52
N VAL A 156 -10.92 5.43 -8.52
CA VAL A 156 -10.15 4.18 -8.53
C VAL A 156 -10.02 3.71 -9.98
N LEU A 157 -8.83 3.89 -10.56
CA LEU A 157 -8.60 3.70 -12.00
C LEU A 157 -8.04 2.34 -12.37
N THR A 158 -7.39 1.63 -11.43
CA THR A 158 -6.74 0.35 -11.69
C THR A 158 -6.55 -0.43 -10.39
N ASP A 159 -6.38 -1.76 -10.51
CA ASP A 159 -5.86 -2.62 -9.43
C ASP A 159 -4.43 -3.09 -9.71
N ILE A 160 -3.81 -2.60 -10.79
CA ILE A 160 -2.44 -2.95 -11.13
C ILE A 160 -1.49 -2.31 -10.12
N CYS A 161 -0.97 -3.13 -9.21
CA CYS A 161 -0.13 -2.70 -8.11
C CYS A 161 1.26 -3.34 -8.18
N PRO A 162 2.33 -2.60 -7.84
CA PRO A 162 3.68 -3.18 -7.77
C PRO A 162 3.80 -4.21 -6.64
N MET A 163 3.04 -4.03 -5.56
CA MET A 163 2.97 -4.95 -4.44
C MET A 163 1.53 -5.11 -3.96
N PHE A 164 1.10 -6.33 -3.72
CA PHE A 164 -0.18 -6.59 -3.07
C PHE A 164 -0.03 -6.60 -1.55
N CYS A 165 -0.19 -5.43 -0.92
CA CYS A 165 -0.12 -5.28 0.53
C CYS A 165 -1.16 -6.15 1.22
N ARG A 166 -0.75 -7.07 2.09
CA ARG A 166 -1.68 -8.05 2.72
C ARG A 166 -2.78 -7.39 3.58
N HIS A 167 -2.58 -6.15 3.99
CA HIS A 167 -3.53 -5.31 4.73
C HIS A 167 -4.34 -4.34 3.83
N CYS A 168 -4.33 -4.51 2.51
CA CYS A 168 -4.99 -3.60 1.58
C CYS A 168 -6.51 -3.56 1.81
N THR A 169 -7.08 -2.35 1.93
CA THR A 169 -8.51 -2.13 2.09
C THR A 169 -9.32 -2.47 0.83
N ARG A 170 -8.66 -2.56 -0.34
CA ARG A 170 -9.23 -2.94 -1.63
C ARG A 170 -8.85 -4.35 -2.08
N LYS A 171 -8.39 -5.20 -1.18
CA LYS A 171 -7.98 -6.58 -1.45
C LYS A 171 -9.02 -7.38 -2.24
N ARG A 172 -10.31 -7.09 -2.05
CA ARG A 172 -11.44 -7.67 -2.80
C ARG A 172 -11.41 -7.39 -4.30
N GLU A 173 -10.72 -6.34 -4.72
CA GLU A 173 -10.66 -5.91 -6.14
C GLU A 173 -9.52 -6.57 -6.92
N TRP A 174 -8.58 -7.22 -6.25
CA TRP A 174 -7.42 -7.82 -6.91
C TRP A 174 -7.82 -8.90 -7.91
N ARG A 175 -7.21 -8.87 -9.09
CA ARG A 175 -7.39 -9.85 -10.15
C ARG A 175 -6.05 -10.33 -10.67
N ASN A 176 -6.00 -11.59 -11.10
CA ASN A 176 -4.87 -12.08 -11.87
C ASN A 176 -4.83 -11.34 -13.22
N GLY A 177 -3.68 -10.70 -13.51
CA GLY A 177 -3.50 -9.89 -14.71
C GLY A 177 -3.88 -8.41 -14.53
N GLY A 178 -4.61 -8.07 -13.47
CA GLY A 178 -5.02 -6.70 -13.18
C GLY A 178 -6.08 -6.14 -14.15
N TRP A 179 -6.61 -4.98 -13.82
CA TRP A 179 -7.53 -4.23 -14.66
C TRP A 179 -7.20 -2.73 -14.65
N VAL A 180 -7.58 -2.05 -15.73
CA VAL A 180 -7.53 -0.59 -15.87
C VAL A 180 -8.89 -0.13 -16.37
N ARG A 181 -9.38 0.98 -15.82
CA ARG A 181 -10.63 1.57 -16.31
C ARG A 181 -10.53 1.97 -17.77
N SER A 182 -11.55 1.64 -18.54
CA SER A 182 -11.66 2.09 -19.92
C SER A 182 -11.91 3.60 -19.99
N GLU A 183 -11.58 4.20 -21.13
CA GLU A 183 -11.82 5.62 -21.39
C GLU A 183 -13.30 6.00 -21.14
N ALA A 184 -14.23 5.16 -21.58
CA ALA A 184 -15.66 5.37 -21.37
C ALA A 184 -16.07 5.35 -19.89
N GLU A 185 -15.41 4.55 -19.06
CA GLU A 185 -15.64 4.55 -17.61
C GLU A 185 -15.09 5.83 -16.96
N VAL A 186 -13.89 6.24 -17.35
CA VAL A 186 -13.27 7.49 -16.88
C VAL A 186 -14.12 8.69 -17.27
N GLU A 187 -14.63 8.75 -18.51
CA GLU A 187 -15.48 9.85 -18.96
C GLU A 187 -16.80 9.92 -18.16
N ARG A 188 -17.40 8.80 -17.77
CA ARG A 188 -18.56 8.81 -16.86
C ARG A 188 -18.24 9.40 -15.50
N MET A 189 -17.07 9.11 -14.95
CA MET A 189 -16.61 9.70 -13.68
C MET A 189 -16.41 11.22 -13.82
N LEU A 190 -15.75 11.65 -14.89
CA LEU A 190 -15.53 13.06 -15.20
C LEU A 190 -16.84 13.82 -15.44
N ALA A 191 -17.81 13.20 -16.11
CA ALA A 191 -19.14 13.80 -16.32
C ALA A 191 -19.86 14.03 -14.97
N TYR A 192 -19.74 13.09 -14.02
CA TYR A 192 -20.27 13.29 -12.66
C TYR A 192 -19.60 14.48 -11.99
N ILE A 193 -18.27 14.54 -11.99
CA ILE A 193 -17.49 15.61 -11.33
C ILE A 193 -17.84 16.99 -11.95
N ARG A 194 -17.93 17.07 -13.28
CA ARG A 194 -18.29 18.33 -13.95
C ARG A 194 -19.68 18.85 -13.56
N ARG A 195 -20.61 17.93 -13.28
CA ARG A 195 -21.99 18.26 -12.89
C ARG A 195 -22.09 18.73 -11.43
N ASP A 196 -21.34 18.10 -10.53
CA ASP A 196 -21.38 18.44 -9.11
C ASP A 196 -20.36 19.55 -8.78
N LYS A 197 -20.85 20.79 -8.70
CA LYS A 197 -20.02 21.96 -8.45
C LYS A 197 -19.46 22.07 -7.02
N LYS A 198 -19.86 21.18 -6.11
CA LYS A 198 -19.30 21.10 -4.76
C LYS A 198 -18.00 20.36 -4.72
N VAL A 199 -17.74 19.49 -5.70
CA VAL A 199 -16.47 18.75 -5.78
C VAL A 199 -15.35 19.72 -6.09
N ARG A 200 -14.46 19.91 -5.13
CA ARG A 200 -13.27 20.75 -5.21
C ARG A 200 -12.01 19.91 -5.49
N ASP A 201 -11.91 18.74 -4.86
CA ASP A 201 -10.73 17.88 -4.91
C ASP A 201 -11.05 16.52 -5.54
N VAL A 202 -10.14 16.04 -6.36
CA VAL A 202 -10.19 14.70 -6.95
C VAL A 202 -8.92 13.94 -6.58
N ILE A 203 -9.08 12.82 -5.88
CA ILE A 203 -7.98 11.90 -5.58
C ILE A 203 -7.97 10.83 -6.66
N ILE A 204 -6.90 10.76 -7.43
CA ILE A 204 -6.67 9.69 -8.40
C ILE A 204 -5.92 8.57 -7.67
N SER A 205 -6.54 7.38 -7.63
CA SER A 205 -6.03 6.22 -6.91
C SER A 205 -6.15 4.95 -7.76
N GLY A 206 -5.62 3.91 -7.21
CA GLY A 206 -5.59 2.58 -7.83
C GLY A 206 -4.58 1.72 -7.10
N GLY A 207 -4.03 0.74 -7.78
CA GLY A 207 -3.11 -0.26 -7.30
C GLY A 207 -1.95 0.13 -6.45
#